data_1e5d269c11daa8f0eb49b58a61af365c
#
_entry.id   1e5d269c11daa8f0eb49b58a61af365c
#
_cell.length_a   1.000
_cell.length_b   1.000
_cell.length_c   1.000
_cell.angle_alpha   90.00
_cell.angle_beta   90.00
_cell.angle_gamma   90.00
#
_symmetry.space_group_name_H-M   'P 1'
#
loop_
_entity.id
_entity.type
_entity.pdbx_description
1 polymer ?
#
loop_
_entity_poly.entity_id
_entity_poly.type
_entity_poly.pdbx_seq_one_letter_code
_entity_poly.pdbx_strand_id
1 'polypeptide(L)'
;MAAPLHSLKDHQLGAGLGSHTHADGEAADHDHDHDDFGPLNASDHALWVQDNVILNSVGIDIGSAGTQVVFSKIHLQRVADQLSTRYVVVSREPLYQSPSTLTPYQSDTLIDAQALGAIIEQAYAAAGVHADQVDAGAVILTGEALRRENGQAIAAVLAEQGGEFVCATAGHHMECMLAVYGSGAARRSFDQQTRLLNIDIGGGTTKLGLVDRGELRATAAVHLGGRLLVVDDAGRITRLDPAGRAHASRAGFDWQVGSAVTRAQLQQVAEGMADALIRIVNGAFNESDLNELLLTDPLPALTGVRGVMFSGGVGEYVYHRELRDFNDLGKLFGHAVRARLDAYALPWPLLPAGECLRATVLGASEYSVQLSGNTTFVSDPGALLPRKNLQVVPLAFALPDTVVAADVTQALKKSLQQHDIVEGQQDIALSLRWSGAPSYARLAALADGLLSAIPATLQAGRPLYLVADGDIALTLGHLIQEDPRVQGAVLVIDGITLWGFDFIDLGRIRMPSLTVPVTIKSLVFSEDPRSHGKSEASAWHRHGDGSLHRHGPAHHHHHEHEHEHEHEHEHEHEPGHESHHGHSQR
;
A
#
# COMPACT_ATOMS: atom_id res chain seq x y z
N MET A 1 65.77 -14.33 -19.95
CA MET A 1 65.22 -13.07 -19.42
C MET A 1 63.71 -13.26 -19.37
N ALA A 2 63.11 -13.19 -18.20
CA ALA A 2 61.69 -13.41 -18.04
C ALA A 2 60.96 -12.17 -18.59
N ALA A 3 59.94 -12.39 -19.42
CA ALA A 3 59.07 -11.32 -19.92
C ALA A 3 58.38 -10.61 -18.75
N PRO A 4 58.20 -9.28 -18.77
CA PRO A 4 57.53 -8.56 -17.71
C PRO A 4 56.04 -8.96 -17.66
N LEU A 5 55.56 -9.24 -16.45
CA LEU A 5 54.18 -9.58 -16.18
C LEU A 5 53.26 -8.39 -16.54
N HIS A 6 52.30 -8.62 -17.38
CA HIS A 6 51.25 -7.68 -17.75
C HIS A 6 50.47 -7.21 -16.51
N SER A 7 50.30 -5.92 -16.34
CA SER A 7 49.58 -5.32 -15.19
C SER A 7 48.26 -4.69 -15.62
N LEU A 8 47.29 -4.63 -14.69
CA LEU A 8 46.00 -3.97 -14.90
C LEU A 8 46.09 -2.47 -15.28
N LYS A 9 47.28 -1.85 -15.16
CA LYS A 9 47.52 -0.45 -15.57
C LYS A 9 47.73 -0.29 -17.07
N ASP A 10 47.97 -1.38 -17.76
CA ASP A 10 48.24 -1.37 -19.21
C ASP A 10 46.93 -1.36 -20.03
N HIS A 11 45.77 -1.47 -19.33
CA HIS A 11 44.46 -1.36 -19.92
C HIS A 11 43.82 0.01 -19.60
N GLN A 12 43.71 0.90 -20.56
CA GLN A 12 42.97 2.14 -20.42
C GLN A 12 41.46 1.86 -20.51
N LEU A 13 40.73 2.17 -19.42
CA LEU A 13 39.30 2.16 -19.39
C LEU A 13 38.78 3.24 -20.37
N GLY A 14 38.19 2.83 -21.50
CA GLY A 14 37.54 3.74 -22.45
C GLY A 14 37.82 3.52 -23.93
N ALA A 15 38.77 2.68 -24.32
CA ALA A 15 38.87 2.25 -25.72
C ALA A 15 37.95 1.05 -25.95
N GLY A 16 37.07 1.15 -26.96
CA GLY A 16 36.11 0.09 -27.27
C GLY A 16 36.76 -1.27 -27.41
N LEU A 17 36.00 -2.30 -27.15
CA LEU A 17 36.35 -3.71 -27.28
C LEU A 17 36.89 -3.97 -28.71
N GLY A 18 38.22 -3.96 -28.87
CA GLY A 18 38.85 -4.25 -30.15
C GLY A 18 40.29 -3.78 -30.17
N SER A 19 41.21 -4.71 -30.28
CA SER A 19 42.65 -4.61 -30.57
C SER A 19 43.45 -3.48 -29.91
N HIS A 20 44.34 -3.82 -28.99
CA HIS A 20 45.41 -2.95 -28.49
C HIS A 20 46.77 -3.35 -29.08
N THR A 21 47.58 -2.37 -29.45
CA THR A 21 48.94 -2.56 -29.94
C THR A 21 49.94 -2.40 -28.79
N HIS A 22 50.88 -3.32 -28.68
CA HIS A 22 52.01 -3.21 -27.75
C HIS A 22 53.08 -2.25 -28.31
N ALA A 23 53.77 -1.53 -27.42
CA ALA A 23 54.75 -0.48 -27.77
C ALA A 23 55.99 -0.98 -28.52
N ASP A 24 56.20 -2.29 -28.70
CA ASP A 24 57.39 -2.89 -29.25
C ASP A 24 57.27 -3.34 -30.70
N GLY A 25 56.18 -2.99 -31.40
CA GLY A 25 56.10 -3.15 -32.87
C GLY A 25 55.97 -4.58 -33.39
N GLU A 26 55.88 -5.59 -32.55
CA GLU A 26 55.54 -6.95 -32.95
C GLU A 26 54.04 -7.19 -32.82
N ALA A 27 53.38 -7.42 -33.94
CA ALA A 27 52.00 -7.87 -34.00
C ALA A 27 51.92 -9.32 -33.50
N ALA A 28 51.89 -9.53 -32.20
CA ALA A 28 51.43 -10.78 -31.63
C ALA A 28 49.89 -10.72 -31.57
N ASP A 29 49.28 -11.39 -32.53
CA ASP A 29 47.86 -11.70 -32.53
C ASP A 29 47.58 -12.63 -31.35
N HIS A 30 47.24 -12.07 -30.21
CA HIS A 30 46.71 -12.86 -29.09
C HIS A 30 45.23 -12.99 -29.33
N ASP A 31 44.83 -14.12 -29.89
CA ASP A 31 43.47 -14.62 -29.91
C ASP A 31 43.02 -14.75 -28.46
N HIS A 32 42.43 -13.67 -27.93
CA HIS A 32 41.56 -13.82 -26.78
C HIS A 32 40.28 -14.42 -27.36
N ASP A 33 40.03 -15.69 -27.04
CA ASP A 33 38.71 -16.29 -27.17
C ASP A 33 37.71 -15.38 -26.44
N HIS A 34 37.29 -14.32 -27.13
CA HIS A 34 36.06 -13.70 -26.83
C HIS A 34 35.01 -14.67 -27.39
N ASP A 35 34.55 -15.56 -26.50
CA ASP A 35 33.33 -16.28 -26.76
C ASP A 35 32.35 -15.26 -27.35
N ASP A 36 32.04 -15.46 -28.60
CA ASP A 36 31.08 -14.68 -29.37
C ASP A 36 29.69 -14.95 -28.77
N PHE A 37 29.51 -14.48 -27.52
CA PHE A 37 28.21 -14.37 -26.94
C PHE A 37 27.51 -13.30 -27.78
N GLY A 38 26.69 -13.73 -28.73
CA GLY A 38 25.74 -12.88 -29.41
C GLY A 38 25.04 -11.99 -28.39
N PRO A 39 24.26 -10.97 -28.76
CA PRO A 39 23.71 -10.00 -27.83
C PRO A 39 22.99 -10.73 -26.70
N LEU A 40 23.77 -11.04 -25.62
CA LEU A 40 23.21 -11.56 -24.38
C LEU A 40 22.19 -10.52 -23.93
N ASN A 41 20.93 -10.92 -23.89
CA ASN A 41 19.96 -10.12 -23.17
C ASN A 41 20.56 -9.85 -21.79
N ALA A 42 20.65 -8.59 -21.39
CA ALA A 42 21.19 -8.22 -20.08
C ALA A 42 20.53 -9.01 -18.94
N SER A 43 19.31 -9.51 -19.16
CA SER A 43 18.55 -10.38 -18.26
C SER A 43 19.14 -11.79 -18.06
N ASP A 44 20.04 -12.27 -18.93
CA ASP A 44 20.62 -13.61 -18.83
C ASP A 44 21.98 -13.60 -18.13
N HIS A 45 22.50 -12.42 -17.78
CA HIS A 45 23.75 -12.28 -17.07
C HIS A 45 23.59 -12.66 -15.59
N ALA A 46 24.47 -13.53 -15.08
CA ALA A 46 24.38 -14.06 -13.71
C ALA A 46 24.30 -12.95 -12.62
N LEU A 47 25.02 -11.85 -12.79
CA LEU A 47 24.95 -10.69 -11.88
C LEU A 47 23.59 -9.98 -11.98
N TRP A 48 23.02 -9.87 -13.18
CA TRP A 48 21.70 -9.29 -13.33
C TRP A 48 20.63 -10.15 -12.63
N VAL A 49 20.68 -11.47 -12.82
CA VAL A 49 19.75 -12.41 -12.16
C VAL A 49 19.89 -12.35 -10.63
N GLN A 50 21.10 -12.14 -10.12
CA GLN A 50 21.32 -11.99 -8.68
C GLN A 50 20.77 -10.67 -8.12
N ASP A 51 20.80 -9.60 -8.91
CA ASP A 51 20.38 -8.27 -8.46
C ASP A 51 18.93 -7.95 -8.81
N ASN A 52 18.28 -8.79 -9.62
CA ASN A 52 16.91 -8.59 -10.07
C ASN A 52 16.08 -9.85 -9.84
N VAL A 53 14.94 -9.68 -9.18
CA VAL A 53 13.96 -10.75 -8.94
C VAL A 53 12.65 -10.36 -9.58
N ILE A 54 12.10 -11.25 -10.40
CA ILE A 54 10.80 -11.08 -11.01
C ILE A 54 9.84 -12.07 -10.35
N LEU A 55 8.77 -11.57 -9.76
CA LEU A 55 7.74 -12.35 -9.08
C LEU A 55 6.41 -12.22 -9.80
N ASN A 56 5.70 -13.33 -9.94
CA ASN A 56 4.28 -13.33 -10.27
C ASN A 56 3.49 -13.26 -8.98
N SER A 57 2.65 -12.25 -8.87
CA SER A 57 1.86 -11.97 -7.66
C SER A 57 0.37 -12.03 -7.96
N VAL A 58 -0.41 -12.51 -6.99
CA VAL A 58 -1.87 -12.45 -7.03
C VAL A 58 -2.41 -11.72 -5.80
N GLY A 59 -3.34 -10.80 -6.02
CA GLY A 59 -4.15 -10.17 -4.98
C GLY A 59 -5.59 -10.63 -5.08
N ILE A 60 -6.16 -11.13 -3.99
CA ILE A 60 -7.55 -11.55 -3.90
C ILE A 60 -8.23 -10.69 -2.85
N ASP A 61 -9.14 -9.84 -3.26
CA ASP A 61 -9.99 -9.05 -2.36
C ASP A 61 -11.38 -9.69 -2.27
N ILE A 62 -11.76 -10.12 -1.07
CA ILE A 62 -13.06 -10.70 -0.77
C ILE A 62 -13.82 -9.67 0.07
N GLY A 63 -14.51 -8.78 -0.62
CA GLY A 63 -15.33 -7.76 0.02
C GLY A 63 -16.75 -8.23 0.32
N SER A 64 -17.47 -7.44 1.11
CA SER A 64 -18.88 -7.72 1.46
C SER A 64 -19.81 -7.82 0.24
N ALA A 65 -19.54 -7.05 -0.79
CA ALA A 65 -20.40 -6.95 -1.97
C ALA A 65 -19.74 -7.45 -3.25
N GLY A 66 -18.44 -7.64 -3.27
CA GLY A 66 -17.73 -8.07 -4.47
C GLY A 66 -16.39 -8.71 -4.16
N THR A 67 -16.03 -9.67 -5.00
CA THR A 67 -14.74 -10.35 -5.01
C THR A 67 -14.01 -9.95 -6.28
N GLN A 68 -12.72 -9.65 -6.16
CA GLN A 68 -11.84 -9.31 -7.26
C GLN A 68 -10.50 -10.02 -7.14
N VAL A 69 -9.93 -10.43 -8.27
CA VAL A 69 -8.62 -11.08 -8.35
C VAL A 69 -7.75 -10.29 -9.34
N VAL A 70 -6.53 -9.96 -8.93
CA VAL A 70 -5.56 -9.24 -9.76
C VAL A 70 -4.26 -10.02 -9.79
N PHE A 71 -3.73 -10.24 -11.00
CA PHE A 71 -2.41 -10.80 -11.22
C PHE A 71 -1.47 -9.70 -11.66
N SER A 72 -0.28 -9.68 -11.09
CA SER A 72 0.75 -8.68 -11.38
C SER A 72 2.12 -9.34 -11.48
N LYS A 73 2.97 -8.77 -12.33
CA LYS A 73 4.38 -9.07 -12.39
C LYS A 73 5.13 -7.98 -11.63
N ILE A 74 5.88 -8.37 -10.62
CA ILE A 74 6.62 -7.46 -9.76
C ILE A 74 8.11 -7.62 -10.05
N HIS A 75 8.77 -6.54 -10.38
CA HIS A 75 10.22 -6.51 -10.54
C HIS A 75 10.86 -5.87 -9.32
N LEU A 76 11.69 -6.64 -8.64
CA LEU A 76 12.47 -6.26 -7.49
C LEU A 76 13.92 -6.10 -7.91
N GLN A 77 14.58 -5.04 -7.46
CA GLN A 77 15.99 -4.81 -7.66
C GLN A 77 16.70 -4.70 -6.32
N ARG A 78 17.87 -5.35 -6.25
CA ARG A 78 18.73 -5.30 -5.08
C ARG A 78 19.36 -3.91 -4.95
N VAL A 79 19.18 -3.28 -3.79
CA VAL A 79 19.87 -2.06 -3.42
C VAL A 79 20.95 -2.45 -2.42
N ALA A 80 22.22 -2.31 -2.83
CA ALA A 80 23.36 -2.52 -1.95
C ALA A 80 23.58 -1.25 -1.13
N ASP A 81 23.11 -1.22 0.10
CA ASP A 81 23.63 -0.30 1.12
C ASP A 81 24.70 -1.06 1.91
N GLN A 82 25.71 -0.34 2.42
CA GLN A 82 27.01 -0.89 2.82
C GLN A 82 26.98 -2.07 3.82
N LEU A 83 25.84 -2.40 4.42
CA LEU A 83 25.70 -3.48 5.42
C LEU A 83 24.41 -4.32 5.30
N SER A 84 23.48 -4.01 4.40
CA SER A 84 22.27 -4.81 4.21
C SER A 84 21.94 -5.06 2.74
N THR A 85 21.54 -6.29 2.44
CA THR A 85 21.01 -6.66 1.12
C THR A 85 19.49 -6.50 1.15
N ARG A 86 18.99 -5.43 0.55
CA ARG A 86 17.56 -5.15 0.46
C ARG A 86 17.14 -5.15 -1.01
N TYR A 87 16.01 -5.81 -1.30
CA TYR A 87 15.35 -5.69 -2.58
C TYR A 87 14.24 -4.63 -2.48
N VAL A 88 14.11 -3.81 -3.52
CA VAL A 88 13.05 -2.79 -3.64
C VAL A 88 12.27 -3.02 -4.92
N VAL A 89 10.97 -2.78 -4.91
CA VAL A 89 10.15 -2.83 -6.11
C VAL A 89 10.49 -1.65 -7.01
N VAL A 90 10.93 -1.96 -8.22
CA VAL A 90 11.27 -0.96 -9.26
C VAL A 90 10.18 -0.84 -10.31
N SER A 91 9.40 -1.89 -10.54
CA SER A 91 8.23 -1.82 -11.41
C SER A 91 7.19 -2.88 -11.04
N ARG A 92 5.94 -2.55 -11.36
CA ARG A 92 4.80 -3.46 -11.28
C ARG A 92 4.01 -3.37 -12.58
N GLU A 93 3.76 -4.51 -13.18
CA GLU A 93 2.97 -4.65 -14.38
C GLU A 93 1.71 -5.48 -14.08
N PRO A 94 0.50 -4.93 -14.21
CA PRO A 94 -0.71 -5.72 -14.07
C PRO A 94 -0.82 -6.66 -15.28
N LEU A 95 -0.87 -7.99 -15.02
CA LEU A 95 -1.03 -9.01 -16.06
C LEU A 95 -2.51 -9.21 -16.39
N TYR A 96 -3.35 -9.30 -15.38
CA TYR A 96 -4.77 -9.51 -15.51
C TYR A 96 -5.52 -8.99 -14.29
N GLN A 97 -6.70 -8.47 -14.53
CA GLN A 97 -7.64 -8.06 -13.49
C GLN A 97 -9.01 -8.66 -13.79
N SER A 98 -9.57 -9.42 -12.85
CA SER A 98 -10.92 -9.95 -13.00
C SER A 98 -11.96 -8.83 -12.96
N PRO A 99 -13.12 -9.03 -13.60
CA PRO A 99 -14.30 -8.23 -13.27
C PRO A 99 -14.61 -8.34 -11.78
N SER A 100 -15.14 -7.29 -11.17
CA SER A 100 -15.68 -7.38 -9.81
C SER A 100 -16.95 -8.23 -9.84
N THR A 101 -16.88 -9.43 -9.27
CA THR A 101 -17.99 -10.37 -9.18
C THR A 101 -18.65 -10.27 -7.81
N LEU A 102 -19.96 -10.46 -7.72
CA LEU A 102 -20.64 -10.49 -6.41
C LEU A 102 -20.05 -11.61 -5.54
N THR A 103 -19.68 -11.28 -4.31
CA THR A 103 -19.27 -12.28 -3.33
C THR A 103 -20.44 -13.21 -3.05
N PRO A 104 -20.28 -14.52 -3.28
CA PRO A 104 -21.39 -15.47 -3.13
C PRO A 104 -21.62 -15.81 -1.66
N TYR A 105 -22.87 -15.84 -1.23
CA TYR A 105 -23.28 -16.23 0.11
C TYR A 105 -24.27 -17.39 0.06
N GLN A 106 -24.12 -18.36 0.97
CA GLN A 106 -25.11 -19.41 1.21
C GLN A 106 -26.23 -18.89 2.12
N SER A 107 -25.91 -18.01 3.06
CA SER A 107 -26.84 -17.37 3.99
C SER A 107 -26.30 -16.00 4.41
N ASP A 108 -27.05 -15.28 5.21
CA ASP A 108 -26.61 -13.99 5.75
C ASP A 108 -25.34 -14.09 6.62
N THR A 109 -24.94 -15.29 7.06
CA THR A 109 -23.76 -15.51 7.92
C THR A 109 -22.65 -16.32 7.28
N LEU A 110 -22.87 -16.95 6.12
CA LEU A 110 -21.93 -17.87 5.49
C LEU A 110 -21.62 -17.49 4.05
N ILE A 111 -20.33 -17.36 3.74
CA ILE A 111 -19.83 -17.27 2.35
C ILE A 111 -19.94 -18.66 1.68
N ASP A 112 -20.39 -18.69 0.45
CA ASP A 112 -20.35 -19.91 -0.38
C ASP A 112 -18.92 -20.15 -0.86
N ALA A 113 -18.20 -21.01 -0.13
CA ALA A 113 -16.81 -21.33 -0.41
C ALA A 113 -16.61 -22.00 -1.78
N GLN A 114 -17.58 -22.82 -2.23
CA GLN A 114 -17.48 -23.51 -3.51
C GLN A 114 -17.67 -22.52 -4.68
N ALA A 115 -18.67 -21.66 -4.60
CA ALA A 115 -18.91 -20.64 -5.61
C ALA A 115 -17.77 -19.59 -5.63
N LEU A 116 -17.23 -19.23 -4.47
CA LEU A 116 -16.06 -18.35 -4.38
C LEU A 116 -14.81 -18.99 -5.00
N GLY A 117 -14.56 -20.27 -4.74
CA GLY A 117 -13.48 -21.03 -5.37
C GLY A 117 -13.59 -21.02 -6.90
N ALA A 118 -14.80 -21.25 -7.45
CA ALA A 118 -15.03 -21.20 -8.89
C ALA A 118 -14.74 -19.81 -9.50
N ILE A 119 -15.06 -18.72 -8.80
CA ILE A 119 -14.72 -17.35 -9.23
C ILE A 119 -13.20 -17.18 -9.34
N ILE A 120 -12.47 -17.66 -8.34
CA ILE A 120 -11.01 -17.56 -8.29
C ILE A 120 -10.38 -18.43 -9.40
N GLU A 121 -10.82 -19.67 -9.56
CA GLU A 121 -10.36 -20.57 -10.63
C GLU A 121 -10.59 -19.98 -12.03
N GLN A 122 -11.76 -19.36 -12.26
CA GLN A 122 -12.05 -18.66 -13.51
C GLN A 122 -11.08 -17.48 -13.75
N ALA A 123 -10.71 -16.76 -12.69
CA ALA A 123 -9.74 -15.67 -12.80
C ALA A 123 -8.34 -16.20 -13.16
N TYR A 124 -7.89 -17.30 -12.55
CA TYR A 124 -6.64 -17.99 -12.91
C TYR A 124 -6.64 -18.43 -14.36
N ALA A 125 -7.71 -19.10 -14.79
CA ALA A 125 -7.86 -19.55 -16.19
C ALA A 125 -7.86 -18.39 -17.18
N ALA A 126 -8.57 -17.31 -16.88
CA ALA A 126 -8.64 -16.12 -17.73
C ALA A 126 -7.31 -15.34 -17.79
N ALA A 127 -6.53 -15.37 -16.70
CA ALA A 127 -5.18 -14.79 -16.65
C ALA A 127 -4.15 -15.66 -17.40
N GLY A 128 -4.44 -16.93 -17.66
CA GLY A 128 -3.48 -17.90 -18.19
C GLY A 128 -2.34 -18.21 -17.22
N VAL A 129 -2.59 -18.08 -15.91
CA VAL A 129 -1.62 -18.31 -14.83
C VAL A 129 -2.00 -19.56 -14.07
N HIS A 130 -1.04 -20.45 -13.81
CA HIS A 130 -1.21 -21.60 -12.93
C HIS A 130 -0.81 -21.26 -11.50
N ALA A 131 -1.41 -21.92 -10.52
CA ALA A 131 -1.13 -21.65 -9.10
C ALA A 131 0.34 -21.87 -8.70
N ASP A 132 1.01 -22.83 -9.33
CA ASP A 132 2.43 -23.13 -9.16
C ASP A 132 3.39 -22.07 -9.77
N GLN A 133 2.87 -21.19 -10.60
CA GLN A 133 3.61 -20.05 -11.17
C GLN A 133 3.50 -18.79 -10.33
N VAL A 134 2.71 -18.81 -9.26
CA VAL A 134 2.53 -17.65 -8.37
C VAL A 134 3.56 -17.73 -7.24
N ASP A 135 4.44 -16.74 -7.20
CA ASP A 135 5.52 -16.67 -6.22
C ASP A 135 5.07 -16.04 -4.90
N ALA A 136 4.14 -15.09 -4.98
CA ALA A 136 3.64 -14.35 -3.83
C ALA A 136 2.18 -13.97 -4.01
N GLY A 137 1.46 -13.78 -2.91
CA GLY A 137 0.07 -13.34 -2.98
C GLY A 137 -0.45 -12.74 -1.68
N ALA A 138 -1.61 -12.09 -1.81
CA ALA A 138 -2.36 -11.61 -0.67
C ALA A 138 -3.83 -11.95 -0.83
N VAL A 139 -4.43 -12.47 0.24
CA VAL A 139 -5.88 -12.61 0.39
C VAL A 139 -6.33 -11.61 1.43
N ILE A 140 -7.19 -10.68 1.04
CA ILE A 140 -7.70 -9.65 1.93
C ILE A 140 -9.20 -9.87 2.08
N LEU A 141 -9.65 -10.02 3.33
CA LEU A 141 -11.06 -10.00 3.69
C LEU A 141 -11.43 -8.60 4.16
N THR A 142 -12.45 -8.02 3.54
CA THR A 142 -12.88 -6.64 3.84
C THR A 142 -14.36 -6.58 4.21
N GLY A 143 -14.73 -5.55 4.99
CA GLY A 143 -16.11 -5.24 5.34
C GLY A 143 -16.86 -6.39 6.02
N GLU A 144 -18.12 -6.60 5.63
CA GLU A 144 -18.98 -7.63 6.21
C GLU A 144 -18.51 -9.07 5.90
N ALA A 145 -17.71 -9.30 4.84
CA ALA A 145 -17.16 -10.63 4.55
C ALA A 145 -16.27 -11.13 5.70
N LEU A 146 -15.56 -10.23 6.36
CA LEU A 146 -14.74 -10.55 7.54
C LEU A 146 -15.57 -11.06 8.72
N ARG A 147 -16.81 -10.59 8.88
CA ARG A 147 -17.70 -10.93 9.99
C ARG A 147 -18.46 -12.22 9.77
N ARG A 148 -18.33 -12.85 8.59
CA ARG A 148 -18.96 -14.14 8.31
C ARG A 148 -18.26 -15.27 9.07
N GLU A 149 -19.03 -16.25 9.51
CA GLU A 149 -18.55 -17.35 10.34
C GLU A 149 -17.38 -18.13 9.73
N ASN A 150 -17.36 -18.27 8.39
CA ASN A 150 -16.33 -19.01 7.65
C ASN A 150 -15.33 -18.11 6.88
N GLY A 151 -15.43 -16.79 6.99
CA GLY A 151 -14.58 -15.85 6.22
C GLY A 151 -13.09 -16.08 6.46
N GLN A 152 -12.66 -16.11 7.69
CA GLN A 152 -11.26 -16.34 8.05
C GLN A 152 -10.75 -17.73 7.65
N ALA A 153 -11.58 -18.77 7.79
CA ALA A 153 -11.22 -20.12 7.36
C ALA A 153 -11.00 -20.21 5.85
N ILE A 154 -11.86 -19.56 5.07
CA ILE A 154 -11.71 -19.49 3.61
C ILE A 154 -10.43 -18.78 3.22
N ALA A 155 -10.14 -17.63 3.81
CA ALA A 155 -8.92 -16.88 3.52
C ALA A 155 -7.65 -17.66 3.90
N ALA A 156 -7.67 -18.39 5.02
CA ALA A 156 -6.56 -19.25 5.42
C ALA A 156 -6.32 -20.39 4.41
N VAL A 157 -7.37 -21.06 3.94
CA VAL A 157 -7.26 -22.11 2.92
C VAL A 157 -6.70 -21.57 1.60
N LEU A 158 -7.16 -20.40 1.16
CA LEU A 158 -6.66 -19.77 -0.05
C LEU A 158 -5.18 -19.36 0.08
N ALA A 159 -4.79 -18.86 1.26
CA ALA A 159 -3.40 -18.53 1.54
C ALA A 159 -2.49 -19.77 1.58
N GLU A 160 -2.97 -20.91 2.06
CA GLU A 160 -2.20 -22.16 2.07
C GLU A 160 -2.00 -22.76 0.67
N GLN A 161 -3.00 -22.63 -0.20
CA GLN A 161 -2.93 -23.16 -1.57
C GLN A 161 -1.99 -22.37 -2.49
N GLY A 162 -1.78 -21.10 -2.20
CA GLY A 162 -1.00 -20.17 -3.03
C GLY A 162 0.48 -20.01 -2.66
N GLY A 163 1.05 -20.80 -1.74
CA GLY A 163 2.45 -20.69 -1.34
C GLY A 163 2.71 -19.57 -0.32
N GLU A 164 3.56 -18.59 -0.62
CA GLU A 164 3.93 -17.49 0.28
C GLU A 164 2.87 -16.36 0.31
N PHE A 165 1.62 -16.72 0.64
CA PHE A 165 0.52 -15.76 0.71
C PHE A 165 0.42 -15.08 2.07
N VAL A 166 0.03 -13.80 2.03
CA VAL A 166 -0.46 -13.06 3.20
C VAL A 166 -1.97 -13.21 3.29
N CYS A 167 -2.46 -13.64 4.43
CA CYS A 167 -3.87 -13.54 4.75
C CYS A 167 -4.08 -12.36 5.68
N ALA A 168 -4.69 -11.29 5.17
CA ALA A 168 -4.99 -10.10 5.93
C ALA A 168 -6.51 -9.98 6.14
N THR A 169 -6.90 -9.69 7.37
CA THR A 169 -8.25 -9.28 7.70
C THR A 169 -8.24 -7.76 7.86
N ALA A 170 -8.89 -7.06 6.94
CA ALA A 170 -8.98 -5.61 7.01
C ALA A 170 -10.34 -5.21 7.59
N GLY A 171 -10.34 -4.80 8.85
CA GLY A 171 -11.47 -4.09 9.44
C GLY A 171 -11.61 -2.68 8.85
N HIS A 172 -12.53 -1.90 9.38
CA HIS A 172 -12.89 -0.61 8.78
C HIS A 172 -11.71 0.38 8.72
N HIS A 173 -10.86 0.39 9.73
CA HIS A 173 -9.71 1.31 9.79
C HIS A 173 -8.62 0.90 8.80
N MET A 174 -8.28 -0.40 8.76
CA MET A 174 -7.30 -0.95 7.81
C MET A 174 -7.78 -0.76 6.37
N GLU A 175 -9.06 -1.06 6.08
CA GLU A 175 -9.66 -0.86 4.75
C GLU A 175 -9.60 0.60 4.32
N CYS A 176 -9.84 1.55 5.25
CA CYS A 176 -9.66 2.97 5.00
C CYS A 176 -8.20 3.34 4.70
N MET A 177 -7.25 2.79 5.47
CA MET A 177 -5.83 2.99 5.21
C MET A 177 -5.45 2.50 3.81
N LEU A 178 -5.85 1.26 3.47
CA LEU A 178 -5.62 0.67 2.14
C LEU A 178 -6.16 1.57 1.03
N ALA A 179 -7.38 2.10 1.19
CA ALA A 179 -8.00 2.99 0.22
C ALA A 179 -7.26 4.33 0.08
N VAL A 180 -6.82 4.93 1.18
CA VAL A 180 -6.08 6.21 1.18
C VAL A 180 -4.74 6.10 0.45
N TYR A 181 -4.00 5.01 0.68
CA TYR A 181 -2.72 4.81 0.01
C TYR A 181 -2.92 4.33 -1.43
N GLY A 182 -3.78 3.35 -1.67
CA GLY A 182 -4.03 2.79 -2.99
C GLY A 182 -4.71 3.77 -3.98
N SER A 183 -5.47 4.76 -3.50
CA SER A 183 -6.03 5.82 -4.35
C SER A 183 -5.03 6.90 -4.73
N GLY A 184 -3.84 6.91 -4.12
CA GLY A 184 -2.85 7.99 -4.28
C GLY A 184 -3.15 9.24 -3.45
N ALA A 185 -4.17 9.23 -2.57
CA ALA A 185 -4.50 10.40 -1.74
C ALA A 185 -3.37 10.76 -0.77
N ALA A 186 -2.71 9.75 -0.16
CA ALA A 186 -1.55 9.96 0.70
C ALA A 186 -0.40 10.61 -0.07
N ARG A 187 -0.08 10.10 -1.25
CA ARG A 187 0.97 10.64 -2.12
C ARG A 187 0.70 12.09 -2.48
N ARG A 188 -0.51 12.39 -2.94
CA ARG A 188 -0.91 13.74 -3.30
C ARG A 188 -0.83 14.70 -2.11
N SER A 189 -1.31 14.26 -0.93
CA SER A 189 -1.22 15.04 0.31
C SER A 189 0.22 15.37 0.66
N PHE A 190 1.14 14.42 0.48
CA PHE A 190 2.58 14.60 0.70
C PHE A 190 3.20 15.57 -0.30
N ASP A 191 3.00 15.33 -1.59
CA ASP A 191 3.61 16.14 -2.66
C ASP A 191 3.14 17.61 -2.59
N GLN A 192 1.88 17.85 -2.23
CA GLN A 192 1.30 19.17 -2.09
C GLN A 192 1.47 19.76 -0.69
N GLN A 193 2.00 19.02 0.29
CA GLN A 193 2.13 19.43 1.69
C GLN A 193 0.79 19.94 2.28
N THR A 194 -0.32 19.31 1.89
CA THR A 194 -1.68 19.73 2.26
C THR A 194 -2.45 18.63 2.95
N ARG A 195 -3.51 19.03 3.65
CA ARG A 195 -4.48 18.12 4.26
C ARG A 195 -5.61 17.82 3.27
N LEU A 196 -5.89 16.53 3.05
CA LEU A 196 -6.91 16.03 2.12
C LEU A 196 -7.86 15.08 2.84
N LEU A 197 -9.10 15.00 2.32
CA LEU A 197 -10.05 13.96 2.69
C LEU A 197 -10.20 12.97 1.54
N ASN A 198 -9.96 11.69 1.79
CA ASN A 198 -10.31 10.61 0.87
C ASN A 198 -11.64 9.98 1.29
N ILE A 199 -12.55 9.80 0.35
CA ILE A 199 -13.86 9.17 0.53
C ILE A 199 -13.91 7.95 -0.38
N ASP A 200 -13.75 6.76 0.21
CA ASP A 200 -13.78 5.49 -0.49
C ASP A 200 -15.17 4.88 -0.40
N ILE A 201 -15.88 4.82 -1.53
CA ILE A 201 -17.25 4.31 -1.57
C ILE A 201 -17.26 2.95 -2.27
N GLY A 202 -17.31 1.90 -1.46
CA GLY A 202 -17.42 0.53 -1.92
C GLY A 202 -18.86 0.06 -2.15
N GLY A 203 -19.04 -1.26 -2.18
CA GLY A 203 -20.36 -1.86 -2.36
C GLY A 203 -21.25 -1.79 -1.12
N GLY A 204 -20.71 -2.02 0.06
CA GLY A 204 -21.47 -2.06 1.33
C GLY A 204 -21.24 -0.88 2.25
N THR A 205 -20.07 -0.26 2.19
CA THR A 205 -19.64 0.76 3.14
C THR A 205 -18.86 1.88 2.46
N THR A 206 -18.83 3.04 3.11
CA THR A 206 -17.96 4.16 2.75
C THR A 206 -16.92 4.37 3.84
N LYS A 207 -15.65 4.53 3.45
CA LYS A 207 -14.54 4.88 4.34
C LYS A 207 -14.11 6.31 4.13
N LEU A 208 -13.87 6.99 5.23
CA LEU A 208 -13.45 8.38 5.26
C LEU A 208 -12.07 8.46 5.87
N GLY A 209 -11.08 8.92 5.10
CA GLY A 209 -9.68 9.02 5.55
C GLY A 209 -9.17 10.45 5.52
N LEU A 210 -8.81 11.00 6.67
CA LEU A 210 -8.19 12.31 6.79
C LEU A 210 -6.68 12.18 6.72
N VAL A 211 -6.09 12.74 5.68
CA VAL A 211 -4.64 12.67 5.39
C VAL A 211 -4.01 14.05 5.52
N ASP A 212 -2.86 14.13 6.17
CA ASP A 212 -2.10 15.37 6.35
C ASP A 212 -0.64 15.13 6.01
N ARG A 213 -0.15 15.74 4.93
CA ARG A 213 1.24 15.60 4.46
C ARG A 213 1.69 14.14 4.31
N GLY A 214 0.82 13.31 3.71
CA GLY A 214 1.07 11.90 3.47
C GLY A 214 0.78 10.97 4.65
N GLU A 215 0.44 11.49 5.81
CA GLU A 215 0.13 10.71 7.00
C GLU A 215 -1.37 10.64 7.26
N LEU A 216 -1.89 9.42 7.43
CA LEU A 216 -3.28 9.20 7.81
C LEU A 216 -3.49 9.63 9.27
N ARG A 217 -4.33 10.62 9.50
CA ARG A 217 -4.58 11.21 10.83
C ARG A 217 -5.80 10.64 11.52
N ALA A 218 -6.83 10.35 10.77
CA ALA A 218 -8.08 9.80 11.29
C ALA A 218 -8.82 9.03 10.21
N THR A 219 -9.62 8.07 10.63
CA THR A 219 -10.45 7.24 9.78
C THR A 219 -11.86 7.16 10.37
N ALA A 220 -12.86 7.06 9.50
CA ALA A 220 -14.22 6.69 9.88
C ALA A 220 -14.84 5.80 8.81
N ALA A 221 -15.86 5.05 9.20
CA ALA A 221 -16.61 4.18 8.29
C ALA A 221 -18.11 4.37 8.49
N VAL A 222 -18.85 4.26 7.38
CA VAL A 222 -20.30 4.47 7.35
C VAL A 222 -20.99 3.41 6.50
N HIS A 223 -22.21 3.03 6.87
CA HIS A 223 -23.09 2.13 6.13
C HIS A 223 -23.72 2.82 4.91
N LEU A 224 -22.88 3.23 3.96
CA LEU A 224 -23.25 3.80 2.66
C LEU A 224 -22.47 3.06 1.58
N GLY A 225 -23.14 2.43 0.64
CA GLY A 225 -22.48 1.67 -0.41
C GLY A 225 -23.35 1.46 -1.64
N GLY A 226 -22.69 1.19 -2.77
CA GLY A 226 -23.35 1.07 -4.08
C GLY A 226 -24.19 -0.19 -4.25
N ARG A 227 -23.90 -1.28 -3.50
CA ARG A 227 -24.53 -2.61 -3.67
C ARG A 227 -25.34 -3.07 -2.49
N LEU A 228 -25.83 -2.15 -1.66
CA LEU A 228 -26.74 -2.43 -0.56
C LEU A 228 -28.11 -2.96 -1.04
N LEU A 229 -28.42 -2.72 -2.31
CA LEU A 229 -29.62 -3.20 -2.99
C LEU A 229 -29.26 -3.51 -4.44
N VAL A 230 -29.71 -4.66 -4.95
CA VAL A 230 -29.54 -5.08 -6.35
C VAL A 230 -30.91 -5.49 -6.89
N VAL A 231 -31.18 -5.14 -8.14
CA VAL A 231 -32.41 -5.52 -8.86
C VAL A 231 -32.09 -6.36 -10.09
N ASP A 232 -33.05 -7.16 -10.54
CA ASP A 232 -32.99 -7.79 -11.85
C ASP A 232 -33.42 -6.85 -12.98
N ASP A 233 -33.35 -7.30 -14.22
CA ASP A 233 -33.74 -6.54 -15.40
C ASP A 233 -35.25 -6.19 -15.42
N ALA A 234 -36.07 -6.88 -14.62
CA ALA A 234 -37.48 -6.60 -14.43
C ALA A 234 -37.75 -5.60 -13.30
N GLY A 235 -36.72 -5.07 -12.64
CA GLY A 235 -36.82 -4.15 -11.52
C GLY A 235 -37.28 -4.83 -10.22
N ARG A 236 -37.03 -6.14 -10.05
CA ARG A 236 -37.31 -6.82 -8.79
C ARG A 236 -36.03 -6.90 -7.95
N ILE A 237 -36.18 -6.63 -6.66
CA ILE A 237 -35.06 -6.72 -5.72
C ILE A 237 -34.61 -8.17 -5.59
N THR A 238 -33.36 -8.43 -5.95
CA THR A 238 -32.71 -9.75 -5.81
C THR A 238 -31.80 -9.82 -4.59
N ARG A 239 -31.31 -8.66 -4.12
CA ARG A 239 -30.49 -8.53 -2.91
C ARG A 239 -30.89 -7.27 -2.17
N LEU A 240 -31.05 -7.36 -0.85
CA LEU A 240 -31.36 -6.22 0.03
C LEU A 240 -30.65 -6.43 1.37
N ASP A 241 -29.51 -5.77 1.54
CA ASP A 241 -28.75 -5.81 2.78
C ASP A 241 -29.48 -5.02 3.88
N PRO A 242 -29.21 -5.30 5.17
CA PRO A 242 -29.85 -4.60 6.28
C PRO A 242 -29.71 -3.07 6.18
N ALA A 243 -28.52 -2.56 5.80
CA ALA A 243 -28.30 -1.13 5.58
C ALA A 243 -29.11 -0.60 4.38
N GLY A 244 -29.22 -1.38 3.30
CA GLY A 244 -30.06 -1.02 2.14
C GLY A 244 -31.52 -0.91 2.50
N ARG A 245 -32.03 -1.80 3.36
CA ARG A 245 -33.40 -1.73 3.90
C ARG A 245 -33.59 -0.48 4.76
N ALA A 246 -32.62 -0.14 5.61
CA ALA A 246 -32.67 1.06 6.43
C ALA A 246 -32.73 2.33 5.57
N HIS A 247 -31.93 2.42 4.49
CA HIS A 247 -31.99 3.54 3.56
C HIS A 247 -33.31 3.62 2.79
N ALA A 248 -33.87 2.48 2.36
CA ALA A 248 -35.18 2.42 1.74
C ALA A 248 -36.26 2.91 2.69
N SER A 249 -36.26 2.47 3.96
CA SER A 249 -37.20 2.89 5.00
C SER A 249 -37.13 4.41 5.28
N ARG A 250 -35.90 4.97 5.33
CA ARG A 250 -35.72 6.44 5.47
C ARG A 250 -36.27 7.21 4.27
N ALA A 251 -36.28 6.60 3.08
CA ALA A 251 -36.92 7.16 1.89
C ALA A 251 -38.43 6.91 1.82
N GLY A 252 -39.01 6.24 2.83
CA GLY A 252 -40.44 5.95 2.93
C GLY A 252 -40.86 4.63 2.26
N PHE A 253 -39.94 3.73 1.99
CA PHE A 253 -40.21 2.43 1.34
C PHE A 253 -39.98 1.25 2.29
N ASP A 254 -40.97 0.34 2.35
CA ASP A 254 -40.83 -0.94 3.07
C ASP A 254 -40.64 -2.07 2.05
N TRP A 255 -39.37 -2.30 1.65
CA TRP A 255 -39.03 -3.28 0.63
C TRP A 255 -38.51 -4.57 1.23
N GLN A 256 -38.72 -5.66 0.47
CA GLN A 256 -38.20 -6.98 0.74
C GLN A 256 -37.60 -7.54 -0.55
N VAL A 257 -36.81 -8.62 -0.45
CA VAL A 257 -36.36 -9.37 -1.62
C VAL A 257 -37.60 -9.85 -2.40
N GLY A 258 -37.62 -9.63 -3.72
CA GLY A 258 -38.75 -9.88 -4.60
C GLY A 258 -39.69 -8.67 -4.82
N SER A 259 -39.58 -7.58 -4.03
CA SER A 259 -40.36 -6.34 -4.26
C SER A 259 -40.02 -5.75 -5.64
N ALA A 260 -41.04 -5.31 -6.36
CA ALA A 260 -40.88 -4.55 -7.60
C ALA A 260 -40.65 -3.07 -7.28
N VAL A 261 -39.60 -2.50 -7.87
CA VAL A 261 -39.21 -1.11 -7.65
C VAL A 261 -38.98 -0.38 -8.96
N THR A 262 -39.21 0.90 -8.97
CA THR A 262 -38.96 1.75 -10.12
C THR A 262 -37.60 2.45 -10.00
N ARG A 263 -37.02 2.84 -11.13
CA ARG A 263 -35.78 3.64 -11.16
C ARG A 263 -35.92 4.96 -10.38
N ALA A 264 -37.09 5.61 -10.42
CA ALA A 264 -37.36 6.84 -9.67
C ALA A 264 -37.32 6.63 -8.15
N GLN A 265 -37.81 5.50 -7.67
CA GLN A 265 -37.75 5.14 -6.26
C GLN A 265 -36.30 4.82 -5.83
N LEU A 266 -35.54 4.08 -6.66
CA LEU A 266 -34.11 3.83 -6.43
C LEU A 266 -33.31 5.14 -6.41
N GLN A 267 -33.63 6.09 -7.32
CA GLN A 267 -33.03 7.41 -7.34
C GLN A 267 -33.29 8.18 -6.04
N GLN A 268 -34.51 8.14 -5.52
CA GLN A 268 -34.85 8.79 -4.25
C GLN A 268 -34.05 8.23 -3.07
N VAL A 269 -33.84 6.91 -3.00
CA VAL A 269 -32.99 6.27 -2.00
C VAL A 269 -31.55 6.73 -2.14
N ALA A 270 -31.01 6.71 -3.37
CA ALA A 270 -29.62 7.12 -3.66
C ALA A 270 -29.37 8.60 -3.32
N GLU A 271 -30.34 9.47 -3.57
CA GLU A 271 -30.27 10.88 -3.18
C GLU A 271 -30.24 11.05 -1.66
N GLY A 272 -31.10 10.33 -0.93
CA GLY A 272 -31.08 10.32 0.54
C GLY A 272 -29.74 9.82 1.11
N MET A 273 -29.13 8.82 0.47
CA MET A 273 -27.79 8.35 0.83
C MET A 273 -26.71 9.41 0.58
N ALA A 274 -26.78 10.13 -0.55
CA ALA A 274 -25.85 11.21 -0.85
C ALA A 274 -25.99 12.36 0.17
N ASP A 275 -27.20 12.74 0.53
CA ASP A 275 -27.45 13.75 1.56
C ASP A 275 -26.91 13.33 2.93
N ALA A 276 -27.05 12.05 3.29
CA ALA A 276 -26.48 11.49 4.52
C ALA A 276 -24.94 11.57 4.50
N LEU A 277 -24.29 11.21 3.40
CA LEU A 277 -22.84 11.32 3.25
C LEU A 277 -22.37 12.77 3.44
N ILE A 278 -23.01 13.72 2.76
CA ILE A 278 -22.66 15.14 2.85
C ILE A 278 -22.84 15.67 4.28
N ARG A 279 -23.93 15.29 4.98
CA ARG A 279 -24.14 15.67 6.38
C ARG A 279 -23.01 15.14 7.28
N ILE A 280 -22.67 13.86 7.13
CA ILE A 280 -21.62 13.20 7.94
C ILE A 280 -20.27 13.88 7.70
N VAL A 281 -19.90 14.14 6.45
CA VAL A 281 -18.64 14.80 6.10
C VAL A 281 -18.58 16.23 6.63
N ASN A 282 -19.71 16.95 6.63
CA ASN A 282 -19.79 18.30 7.21
C ASN A 282 -19.88 18.32 8.75
N GLY A 283 -19.88 17.15 9.42
CA GLY A 283 -20.04 17.06 10.87
C GLY A 283 -21.43 17.44 11.37
N ALA A 284 -22.44 17.45 10.49
CA ALA A 284 -23.83 17.84 10.78
C ALA A 284 -24.74 16.61 10.99
N PHE A 285 -24.18 15.52 11.53
CA PHE A 285 -24.92 14.28 11.80
C PHE A 285 -25.88 14.43 12.98
N ASN A 286 -27.00 13.72 12.89
CA ASN A 286 -28.00 13.61 13.94
C ASN A 286 -27.85 12.28 14.72
N GLU A 287 -28.69 12.07 15.74
CA GLU A 287 -28.64 10.86 16.56
C GLU A 287 -28.90 9.57 15.75
N SER A 288 -29.78 9.59 14.76
CA SER A 288 -30.04 8.46 13.87
C SER A 288 -28.81 8.16 12.99
N ASP A 289 -28.09 9.19 12.50
CA ASP A 289 -26.87 9.00 11.72
C ASP A 289 -25.78 8.35 12.59
N LEU A 290 -25.66 8.75 13.88
CA LEU A 290 -24.69 8.17 14.82
C LEU A 290 -24.99 6.70 15.14
N ASN A 291 -26.24 6.36 15.35
CA ASN A 291 -26.62 5.02 15.82
C ASN A 291 -26.78 4.00 14.68
N GLU A 292 -27.13 4.44 13.47
CA GLU A 292 -27.51 3.53 12.39
C GLU A 292 -26.53 3.54 11.20
N LEU A 293 -25.82 4.65 10.98
CA LEU A 293 -24.93 4.79 9.83
C LEU A 293 -23.45 4.68 10.19
N LEU A 294 -23.01 5.25 11.32
CA LEU A 294 -21.61 5.20 11.70
C LEU A 294 -21.24 3.79 12.19
N LEU A 295 -20.16 3.25 11.63
CA LEU A 295 -19.58 1.95 11.99
C LEU A 295 -18.39 2.11 12.94
N THR A 296 -17.82 3.30 12.98
CA THR A 296 -16.71 3.70 13.83
C THR A 296 -16.99 5.09 14.38
N ASP A 297 -16.12 5.58 15.27
CA ASP A 297 -16.17 6.96 15.70
C ASP A 297 -16.15 7.93 14.49
N PRO A 298 -16.86 9.06 14.55
CA PRO A 298 -16.85 10.05 13.50
C PRO A 298 -15.47 10.69 13.35
N LEU A 299 -15.17 11.24 12.16
CA LEU A 299 -13.96 12.02 11.97
C LEU A 299 -13.95 13.26 12.89
N PRO A 300 -12.76 13.68 13.36
CA PRO A 300 -12.61 14.96 14.02
C PRO A 300 -12.95 16.11 13.06
N ALA A 301 -13.06 17.32 13.60
CA ALA A 301 -13.29 18.51 12.78
C ALA A 301 -12.30 18.60 11.62
N LEU A 302 -12.80 18.75 10.39
CA LEU A 302 -12.04 18.74 9.14
C LEU A 302 -11.38 20.10 8.84
N THR A 303 -10.83 20.75 9.86
CA THR A 303 -10.15 22.03 9.71
C THR A 303 -8.87 21.90 8.87
N GLY A 304 -8.64 22.85 7.96
CA GLY A 304 -7.45 22.89 7.12
C GLY A 304 -7.45 21.92 5.94
N VAL A 305 -8.52 21.17 5.70
CA VAL A 305 -8.68 20.37 4.48
C VAL A 305 -8.69 21.29 3.25
N ARG A 306 -7.98 20.90 2.20
CA ARG A 306 -7.82 21.67 0.97
C ARG A 306 -8.46 21.04 -0.26
N GLY A 307 -8.93 19.80 -0.13
CA GLY A 307 -9.58 19.10 -1.22
C GLY A 307 -10.12 17.74 -0.80
N VAL A 308 -11.03 17.22 -1.59
CA VAL A 308 -11.62 15.89 -1.42
C VAL A 308 -11.30 15.03 -2.64
N MET A 309 -10.95 13.76 -2.40
CA MET A 309 -10.79 12.72 -3.41
C MET A 309 -11.78 11.59 -3.14
N PHE A 310 -12.22 10.95 -4.21
CA PHE A 310 -13.06 9.76 -4.14
C PHE A 310 -12.31 8.54 -4.67
N SER A 311 -12.59 7.39 -4.07
CA SER A 311 -12.14 6.07 -4.51
C SER A 311 -13.26 5.04 -4.31
N GLY A 312 -12.97 3.77 -4.58
CA GLY A 312 -13.97 2.71 -4.60
C GLY A 312 -14.81 2.70 -5.88
N GLY A 313 -15.61 1.65 -6.06
CA GLY A 313 -16.40 1.44 -7.27
C GLY A 313 -17.40 2.56 -7.56
N VAL A 314 -17.99 3.16 -6.54
CA VAL A 314 -18.88 4.31 -6.70
C VAL A 314 -18.12 5.60 -7.02
N GLY A 315 -16.86 5.70 -6.61
CA GLY A 315 -15.97 6.80 -6.98
C GLY A 315 -15.84 6.97 -8.50
N GLU A 316 -15.85 5.88 -9.26
CA GLU A 316 -15.81 5.93 -10.73
C GLU A 316 -17.00 6.69 -11.33
N TYR A 317 -18.19 6.57 -10.72
CA TYR A 317 -19.37 7.33 -11.14
C TYR A 317 -19.30 8.80 -10.70
N VAL A 318 -18.71 9.09 -9.55
CA VAL A 318 -18.47 10.48 -9.11
C VAL A 318 -17.59 11.22 -10.11
N TYR A 319 -16.60 10.54 -10.70
CA TYR A 319 -15.71 11.09 -11.72
C TYR A 319 -16.20 10.89 -13.18
N HIS A 320 -17.39 10.29 -13.38
CA HIS A 320 -17.94 9.97 -14.71
C HIS A 320 -17.04 9.06 -15.55
N ARG A 321 -16.25 8.18 -14.91
CA ARG A 321 -15.33 7.23 -15.57
C ARG A 321 -16.02 5.90 -15.89
N GLU A 322 -17.07 5.52 -15.13
CA GLU A 322 -17.90 4.34 -15.41
C GLU A 322 -19.28 4.76 -15.93
N LEU A 323 -19.68 4.13 -17.03
CA LEU A 323 -20.96 4.42 -17.69
C LEU A 323 -21.97 3.28 -17.56
N ARG A 324 -21.48 2.05 -17.31
CA ARG A 324 -22.34 0.86 -17.19
C ARG A 324 -23.25 0.99 -15.98
N ASP A 325 -24.40 0.31 -16.05
CA ASP A 325 -25.31 0.13 -14.92
C ASP A 325 -25.21 -1.33 -14.48
N PHE A 326 -24.96 -1.56 -13.19
CA PHE A 326 -24.84 -2.91 -12.63
C PHE A 326 -26.12 -3.34 -11.91
N ASN A 327 -27.24 -2.67 -12.19
CA ASN A 327 -28.53 -2.93 -11.58
C ASN A 327 -28.49 -2.82 -10.05
N ASP A 328 -27.65 -1.93 -9.52
CA ASP A 328 -27.49 -1.60 -8.11
C ASP A 328 -27.66 -0.08 -7.87
N LEU A 329 -27.46 0.37 -6.65
CA LEU A 329 -27.53 1.80 -6.31
C LEU A 329 -26.28 2.59 -6.72
N GLY A 330 -25.17 1.95 -7.10
CA GLY A 330 -23.86 2.57 -7.24
C GLY A 330 -23.83 3.73 -8.22
N LYS A 331 -24.41 3.54 -9.41
CA LYS A 331 -24.50 4.59 -10.43
C LYS A 331 -25.35 5.78 -9.99
N LEU A 332 -26.51 5.50 -9.42
CA LEU A 332 -27.44 6.53 -8.95
C LEU A 332 -26.83 7.31 -7.79
N PHE A 333 -26.21 6.60 -6.84
CA PHE A 333 -25.56 7.18 -5.67
C PHE A 333 -24.33 8.03 -6.08
N GLY A 334 -23.46 7.53 -6.94
CA GLY A 334 -22.29 8.29 -7.42
C GLY A 334 -22.67 9.57 -8.16
N HIS A 335 -23.70 9.51 -9.02
CA HIS A 335 -24.22 10.70 -9.70
C HIS A 335 -24.89 11.68 -8.72
N ALA A 336 -25.62 11.18 -7.70
CA ALA A 336 -26.20 12.01 -6.68
C ALA A 336 -25.15 12.72 -5.83
N VAL A 337 -24.06 12.03 -5.44
CA VAL A 337 -22.91 12.64 -4.77
C VAL A 337 -22.26 13.70 -5.66
N ARG A 338 -22.01 13.39 -6.93
CA ARG A 338 -21.42 14.36 -7.87
C ARG A 338 -22.28 15.62 -7.99
N ALA A 339 -23.58 15.49 -8.12
CA ALA A 339 -24.49 16.64 -8.19
C ALA A 339 -24.39 17.54 -6.95
N ARG A 340 -24.21 16.96 -5.74
CA ARG A 340 -24.00 17.75 -4.50
C ARG A 340 -22.65 18.46 -4.51
N LEU A 341 -21.61 17.82 -5.01
CA LEU A 341 -20.28 18.45 -5.16
C LEU A 341 -20.34 19.63 -6.13
N ASP A 342 -20.98 19.47 -7.28
CA ASP A 342 -21.15 20.51 -8.27
C ASP A 342 -22.03 21.68 -7.74
N ALA A 343 -22.93 21.40 -6.77
CA ALA A 343 -23.69 22.39 -6.04
C ALA A 343 -22.97 22.97 -4.80
N TYR A 344 -21.67 22.72 -4.66
CA TYR A 344 -20.84 23.20 -3.54
C TYR A 344 -21.34 22.76 -2.16
N ALA A 345 -21.90 21.57 -2.04
CA ALA A 345 -22.37 21.02 -0.76
C ALA A 345 -21.22 20.69 0.21
N LEU A 346 -20.00 20.54 -0.30
CA LEU A 346 -18.76 20.50 0.49
C LEU A 346 -17.93 21.76 0.26
N PRO A 347 -17.24 22.27 1.29
CA PRO A 347 -16.47 23.52 1.18
C PRO A 347 -15.13 23.35 0.43
N TRP A 348 -14.81 22.14 0.00
CA TRP A 348 -13.53 21.82 -0.65
C TRP A 348 -13.73 21.39 -2.09
N PRO A 349 -12.78 21.70 -2.98
CA PRO A 349 -12.85 21.27 -4.37
C PRO A 349 -12.68 19.75 -4.48
N LEU A 350 -13.37 19.16 -5.46
CA LEU A 350 -13.11 17.79 -5.91
C LEU A 350 -11.77 17.78 -6.65
N LEU A 351 -10.82 17.03 -6.13
CA LEU A 351 -9.51 16.87 -6.75
C LEU A 351 -9.58 15.80 -7.87
N PRO A 352 -8.65 15.85 -8.85
CA PRO A 352 -8.58 14.82 -9.89
C PRO A 352 -8.48 13.42 -9.29
N ALA A 353 -9.17 12.48 -9.95
CA ALA A 353 -9.17 11.09 -9.56
C ALA A 353 -7.76 10.48 -9.59
N GLY A 354 -7.42 9.71 -8.57
CA GLY A 354 -6.38 8.72 -8.62
C GLY A 354 -6.92 7.36 -9.12
N GLU A 355 -6.37 6.27 -8.62
CA GLU A 355 -6.90 4.91 -8.85
C GLU A 355 -8.14 4.68 -7.98
N CYS A 356 -9.35 4.74 -8.58
CA CYS A 356 -10.58 4.59 -7.80
C CYS A 356 -10.91 3.14 -7.48
N LEU A 357 -11.12 2.32 -8.51
CA LEU A 357 -11.61 0.94 -8.36
C LEU A 357 -10.57 0.00 -7.73
N ARG A 358 -9.30 0.33 -7.83
CA ARG A 358 -8.17 -0.54 -7.50
C ARG A 358 -7.53 -0.25 -6.15
N ALA A 359 -8.03 0.75 -5.43
CA ALA A 359 -7.39 1.26 -4.22
C ALA A 359 -7.09 0.16 -3.19
N THR A 360 -7.98 -0.81 -3.03
CA THR A 360 -7.81 -1.91 -2.07
C THR A 360 -7.03 -3.10 -2.63
N VAL A 361 -7.10 -3.33 -3.95
CA VAL A 361 -6.52 -4.51 -4.62
C VAL A 361 -5.07 -4.31 -5.05
N LEU A 362 -4.61 -3.07 -5.20
CA LEU A 362 -3.21 -2.75 -5.51
C LEU A 362 -2.23 -3.15 -4.41
N GLY A 363 -2.74 -3.54 -3.24
CA GLY A 363 -1.99 -4.16 -2.16
C GLY A 363 -1.49 -5.56 -2.47
N ALA A 364 -0.82 -5.78 -3.61
CA ALA A 364 -0.08 -7.01 -3.82
C ALA A 364 1.10 -7.08 -2.85
N SER A 365 1.36 -8.26 -2.30
CA SER A 365 2.43 -8.45 -1.34
C SER A 365 3.80 -8.32 -2.00
N GLU A 366 4.62 -7.42 -1.50
CA GLU A 366 6.08 -7.49 -1.64
C GLU A 366 6.64 -8.46 -0.61
N TYR A 367 7.72 -9.09 -0.98
CA TYR A 367 8.37 -10.04 -0.11
C TYR A 367 9.86 -9.72 -0.05
N SER A 368 10.39 -9.60 1.15
CA SER A 368 11.83 -9.47 1.39
C SER A 368 12.26 -10.35 2.55
N VAL A 369 13.48 -10.88 2.48
CA VAL A 369 14.09 -11.64 3.59
C VAL A 369 15.19 -10.80 4.20
N GLN A 370 15.11 -10.59 5.52
CA GLN A 370 16.15 -9.92 6.30
C GLN A 370 16.64 -10.86 7.41
N LEU A 371 17.80 -10.58 7.96
CA LEU A 371 18.30 -11.22 9.16
C LEU A 371 18.26 -10.22 10.31
N SER A 372 17.84 -10.68 11.50
CA SER A 372 17.91 -9.86 12.71
C SER A 372 19.37 -9.51 13.05
N GLY A 373 19.54 -8.45 13.84
CA GLY A 373 20.83 -8.18 14.51
C GLY A 373 21.28 -9.33 15.42
N ASN A 374 22.49 -9.24 15.94
CA ASN A 374 23.09 -10.25 16.82
C ASN A 374 22.63 -10.12 18.29
N THR A 375 21.93 -9.05 18.65
CA THR A 375 21.48 -8.73 20.00
C THR A 375 20.03 -9.16 20.27
N THR A 376 19.63 -10.29 19.69
CA THR A 376 18.30 -10.86 19.84
C THR A 376 18.04 -11.38 21.26
N PHE A 377 16.85 -11.10 21.81
CA PHE A 377 16.37 -11.71 23.04
C PHE A 377 15.25 -12.72 22.73
N VAL A 378 15.39 -13.95 23.20
CA VAL A 378 14.39 -15.02 23.04
C VAL A 378 14.29 -15.82 24.32
N SER A 379 13.14 -15.76 25.01
CA SER A 379 12.96 -16.49 26.27
C SER A 379 12.71 -17.99 26.10
N ASP A 380 11.93 -18.36 25.09
CA ASP A 380 11.63 -19.76 24.73
C ASP A 380 11.60 -19.94 23.21
N PRO A 381 12.71 -20.37 22.59
CA PRO A 381 12.75 -20.58 21.14
C PRO A 381 11.74 -21.60 20.62
N GLY A 382 11.42 -22.63 21.42
CA GLY A 382 10.50 -23.69 20.98
C GLY A 382 9.04 -23.24 20.92
N ALA A 383 8.65 -22.35 21.81
CA ALA A 383 7.30 -21.77 21.83
C ALA A 383 7.11 -20.62 20.83
N LEU A 384 8.21 -19.91 20.51
CA LEU A 384 8.16 -18.68 19.71
C LEU A 384 8.43 -18.90 18.23
N LEU A 385 9.28 -19.87 17.87
CA LEU A 385 9.81 -20.03 16.51
C LEU A 385 9.71 -21.47 15.99
N PRO A 386 9.42 -21.71 14.72
CA PRO A 386 9.11 -20.67 13.71
C PRO A 386 7.69 -20.12 13.89
N ARG A 387 7.47 -18.87 13.48
CA ARG A 387 6.15 -18.24 13.51
C ARG A 387 5.84 -17.61 12.17
N LYS A 388 4.64 -17.82 11.64
CA LYS A 388 4.21 -17.30 10.34
C LYS A 388 3.09 -16.27 10.48
N ASN A 389 3.05 -15.37 9.52
CA ASN A 389 1.97 -14.45 9.26
C ASN A 389 1.58 -13.55 10.46
N LEU A 390 2.60 -13.04 11.16
CA LEU A 390 2.38 -12.06 12.21
C LEU A 390 2.11 -10.69 11.59
N GLN A 391 0.94 -10.13 11.87
CA GLN A 391 0.61 -8.76 11.46
C GLN A 391 1.48 -7.77 12.25
N VAL A 392 2.10 -6.82 11.54
CA VAL A 392 2.91 -5.78 12.15
C VAL A 392 2.04 -4.62 12.62
N VAL A 393 2.21 -4.23 13.87
CA VAL A 393 1.60 -3.04 14.44
C VAL A 393 2.70 -2.06 14.83
N PRO A 394 2.89 -0.97 14.07
CA PRO A 394 3.93 0.00 14.39
C PRO A 394 3.53 0.85 15.58
N LEU A 395 4.47 1.12 16.47
CA LEU A 395 4.33 2.17 17.47
C LEU A 395 4.51 3.54 16.77
N ALA A 396 3.39 4.19 16.45
CA ALA A 396 3.37 5.51 15.82
C ALA A 396 3.70 6.62 16.83
N PHE A 397 4.92 6.58 17.37
CA PHE A 397 5.40 7.50 18.39
C PHE A 397 6.86 7.85 18.15
N ALA A 398 7.14 9.14 18.00
CA ALA A 398 8.52 9.62 17.96
C ALA A 398 9.05 9.58 19.41
N LEU A 399 10.04 8.75 19.67
CA LEU A 399 10.62 8.59 20.99
C LEU A 399 11.49 9.81 21.35
N PRO A 400 11.02 10.71 22.26
CA PRO A 400 11.80 11.87 22.69
C PRO A 400 12.93 11.44 23.63
N ASP A 401 13.80 12.38 24.01
CA ASP A 401 14.87 12.14 24.98
C ASP A 401 14.34 11.68 26.34
N THR A 402 13.15 12.13 26.71
CA THR A 402 12.42 11.64 27.90
C THR A 402 11.15 10.92 27.44
N VAL A 403 11.08 9.61 27.64
CA VAL A 403 9.93 8.78 27.30
C VAL A 403 8.97 8.74 28.49
N VAL A 404 7.69 9.00 28.23
CA VAL A 404 6.60 8.90 29.21
C VAL A 404 5.76 7.66 28.90
N ALA A 405 5.65 6.74 29.84
CA ALA A 405 4.94 5.46 29.63
C ALA A 405 3.47 5.65 29.21
N ALA A 406 2.78 6.65 29.76
CA ALA A 406 1.38 6.94 29.40
C ALA A 406 1.23 7.33 27.92
N ASP A 407 2.17 8.10 27.37
CA ASP A 407 2.14 8.50 25.96
C ASP A 407 2.38 7.30 25.04
N VAL A 408 3.30 6.40 25.41
CA VAL A 408 3.54 5.13 24.70
C VAL A 408 2.28 4.27 24.71
N THR A 409 1.63 4.14 25.88
CA THR A 409 0.37 3.39 26.03
C THR A 409 -0.72 3.93 25.12
N GLN A 410 -0.90 5.23 25.08
CA GLN A 410 -1.91 5.86 24.23
C GLN A 410 -1.59 5.69 22.73
N ALA A 411 -0.33 5.85 22.35
CA ALA A 411 0.11 5.66 20.98
C ALA A 411 -0.09 4.22 20.50
N LEU A 412 0.25 3.22 21.34
CA LEU A 412 0.05 1.82 20.98
C LEU A 412 -1.43 1.45 20.90
N LYS A 413 -2.27 1.89 21.83
CA LYS A 413 -3.73 1.67 21.76
C LYS A 413 -4.32 2.25 20.48
N LYS A 414 -3.89 3.45 20.09
CA LYS A 414 -4.31 4.06 18.83
C LYS A 414 -3.84 3.23 17.62
N SER A 415 -2.60 2.75 17.62
CA SER A 415 -2.09 1.89 16.54
C SER A 415 -2.84 0.57 16.44
N LEU A 416 -3.16 -0.08 17.56
CA LEU A 416 -3.99 -1.30 17.58
C LEU A 416 -5.36 -1.04 16.96
N GLN A 417 -6.02 0.03 17.34
CA GLN A 417 -7.31 0.42 16.76
C GLN A 417 -7.22 0.72 15.25
N GLN A 418 -6.17 1.42 14.80
CA GLN A 418 -5.97 1.73 13.38
C GLN A 418 -5.72 0.48 12.52
N HIS A 419 -5.20 -0.59 13.13
CA HIS A 419 -4.96 -1.88 12.46
C HIS A 419 -6.09 -2.89 12.71
N ASP A 420 -7.22 -2.45 13.27
CA ASP A 420 -8.38 -3.29 13.60
C ASP A 420 -8.01 -4.50 14.49
N ILE A 421 -7.02 -4.35 15.36
CA ILE A 421 -6.57 -5.38 16.27
C ILE A 421 -7.35 -5.31 17.58
N VAL A 422 -8.04 -6.39 17.87
CA VAL A 422 -8.62 -6.62 19.20
C VAL A 422 -7.56 -7.28 20.06
N GLU A 423 -7.03 -6.54 21.00
CA GLU A 423 -5.95 -6.94 21.89
C GLU A 423 -6.32 -8.22 22.66
N GLY A 424 -5.38 -9.17 22.71
CA GLY A 424 -5.58 -10.48 23.36
C GLY A 424 -6.21 -11.57 22.48
N GLN A 425 -6.72 -11.27 21.28
CA GLN A 425 -7.35 -12.27 20.42
C GLN A 425 -6.38 -12.95 19.43
N GLN A 426 -5.34 -12.25 18.98
CA GLN A 426 -4.37 -12.77 18.03
C GLN A 426 -2.94 -12.39 18.41
N ASP A 427 -1.96 -13.14 17.88
CA ASP A 427 -0.55 -12.79 18.02
C ASP A 427 -0.19 -11.75 16.95
N ILE A 428 0.58 -10.74 17.35
CA ILE A 428 1.02 -9.62 16.52
C ILE A 428 2.50 -9.36 16.74
N ALA A 429 3.14 -8.67 15.80
CA ALA A 429 4.49 -8.13 15.95
C ALA A 429 4.44 -6.63 16.19
N LEU A 430 4.88 -6.16 17.34
CA LEU A 430 5.00 -4.73 17.64
C LEU A 430 6.29 -4.20 17.00
N SER A 431 6.18 -3.21 16.12
CA SER A 431 7.33 -2.58 15.47
C SER A 431 7.68 -1.26 16.13
N LEU A 432 8.96 -1.11 16.47
CA LEU A 432 9.50 0.04 17.19
C LEU A 432 10.57 0.74 16.34
N ARG A 433 10.49 2.06 16.26
CA ARG A 433 11.56 2.90 15.72
C ARG A 433 12.30 3.55 16.86
N TRP A 434 13.57 3.19 17.00
CA TRP A 434 14.41 3.73 18.08
C TRP A 434 15.29 4.86 17.60
N SER A 435 15.32 5.94 18.37
CA SER A 435 16.22 7.06 18.13
C SER A 435 16.84 7.56 19.42
N GLY A 436 18.09 8.00 19.37
CA GLY A 436 18.86 8.52 20.50
C GLY A 436 19.43 7.43 21.42
N ALA A 437 20.03 7.85 22.54
CA ALA A 437 20.75 6.94 23.44
C ALA A 437 19.80 5.96 24.15
N PRO A 438 20.14 4.66 24.23
CA PRO A 438 19.32 3.63 24.89
C PRO A 438 19.55 3.63 26.42
N SER A 439 19.18 4.73 27.09
CA SER A 439 19.29 4.79 28.55
C SER A 439 18.26 3.87 29.23
N TYR A 440 18.62 3.33 30.39
CA TYR A 440 17.74 2.45 31.18
C TYR A 440 16.38 3.09 31.44
N ALA A 441 16.36 4.37 31.82
CA ALA A 441 15.11 5.07 32.14
C ALA A 441 14.16 5.16 30.92
N ARG A 442 14.72 5.40 29.72
CA ARG A 442 13.92 5.44 28.49
C ARG A 442 13.38 4.06 28.11
N LEU A 443 14.21 3.01 28.22
CA LEU A 443 13.81 1.63 27.91
C LEU A 443 12.79 1.10 28.92
N ALA A 444 12.95 1.41 30.21
CA ALA A 444 12.00 1.03 31.25
C ALA A 444 10.63 1.72 31.07
N ALA A 445 10.62 3.02 30.74
CA ALA A 445 9.38 3.74 30.43
C ALA A 445 8.70 3.23 29.15
N LEU A 446 9.49 2.86 28.13
CA LEU A 446 8.97 2.22 26.92
C LEU A 446 8.34 0.86 27.24
N ALA A 447 9.05 -0.02 27.98
CA ALA A 447 8.55 -1.33 28.38
C ALA A 447 7.24 -1.22 29.19
N ASP A 448 7.21 -0.36 30.20
CA ASP A 448 6.00 -0.13 31.00
C ASP A 448 4.82 0.38 30.16
N GLY A 449 5.08 1.32 29.26
CA GLY A 449 4.04 1.86 28.36
C GLY A 449 3.48 0.81 27.38
N LEU A 450 4.36 -0.03 26.82
CA LEU A 450 3.95 -1.14 25.94
C LEU A 450 3.09 -2.15 26.70
N LEU A 451 3.54 -2.64 27.86
CA LEU A 451 2.83 -3.63 28.65
C LEU A 451 1.49 -3.09 29.18
N SER A 452 1.42 -1.81 29.52
CA SER A 452 0.19 -1.16 29.98
C SER A 452 -0.86 -1.01 28.86
N ALA A 453 -0.46 -1.11 27.60
CA ALA A 453 -1.36 -1.04 26.46
C ALA A 453 -2.01 -2.38 26.10
N ILE A 454 -1.44 -3.52 26.55
CA ILE A 454 -1.83 -4.87 26.13
C ILE A 454 -2.23 -5.80 27.29
N PRO A 455 -3.10 -5.38 28.23
CA PRO A 455 -3.42 -6.16 29.41
C PRO A 455 -4.11 -7.50 29.12
N ALA A 456 -4.97 -7.60 28.10
CA ALA A 456 -5.65 -8.86 27.78
C ALA A 456 -4.68 -9.87 27.11
N THR A 457 -3.71 -9.41 26.31
CA THR A 457 -2.63 -10.24 25.79
C THR A 457 -1.81 -10.85 26.94
N LEU A 458 -1.46 -10.05 27.94
CA LEU A 458 -0.72 -10.49 29.11
C LEU A 458 -1.53 -11.48 29.95
N GLN A 459 -2.80 -11.18 30.21
CA GLN A 459 -3.71 -12.07 30.96
C GLN A 459 -3.93 -13.41 30.26
N ALA A 460 -3.96 -13.42 28.93
CA ALA A 460 -4.08 -14.63 28.13
C ALA A 460 -2.77 -15.44 28.05
N GLY A 461 -1.67 -14.95 28.63
CA GLY A 461 -0.35 -15.59 28.55
C GLY A 461 0.18 -15.73 27.13
N ARG A 462 -0.26 -14.85 26.21
CA ARG A 462 0.16 -14.90 24.80
C ARG A 462 1.63 -14.51 24.64
N PRO A 463 2.30 -15.06 23.62
CA PRO A 463 3.67 -14.67 23.30
C PRO A 463 3.73 -13.20 22.84
N LEU A 464 4.82 -12.54 23.20
CA LEU A 464 5.11 -11.16 22.78
C LEU A 464 6.20 -11.16 21.72
N TYR A 465 5.93 -10.54 20.56
CA TYR A 465 6.88 -10.35 19.47
C TYR A 465 7.13 -8.86 19.28
N LEU A 466 8.40 -8.44 19.45
CA LEU A 466 8.82 -7.05 19.26
C LEU A 466 9.95 -7.01 18.24
N VAL A 467 9.90 -6.02 17.36
CA VAL A 467 10.90 -5.80 16.31
C VAL A 467 11.32 -4.34 16.34
N ALA A 468 12.60 -4.07 16.54
CA ALA A 468 13.16 -2.73 16.58
C ALA A 468 14.09 -2.48 15.38
N ASP A 469 14.19 -1.23 14.93
CA ASP A 469 15.18 -0.84 13.94
C ASP A 469 16.54 -0.47 14.54
N GLY A 470 16.59 -0.20 15.86
CA GLY A 470 17.80 0.14 16.62
C GLY A 470 18.25 -0.98 17.56
N ASP A 471 19.51 -0.97 17.95
CA ASP A 471 20.16 -1.97 18.82
C ASP A 471 19.70 -1.81 20.29
N ILE A 472 18.53 -2.37 20.61
CA ILE A 472 17.92 -2.32 21.94
C ILE A 472 17.32 -3.67 22.37
N ALA A 473 17.32 -4.68 21.52
CA ALA A 473 16.52 -5.89 21.72
C ALA A 473 16.87 -6.64 23.00
N LEU A 474 18.14 -6.82 23.28
CA LEU A 474 18.57 -7.59 24.47
C LEU A 474 18.10 -6.92 25.77
N THR A 475 18.36 -5.62 25.92
CA THR A 475 17.99 -4.89 27.15
C THR A 475 16.49 -4.76 27.29
N LEU A 476 15.78 -4.42 26.20
CA LEU A 476 14.32 -4.30 26.21
C LEU A 476 13.66 -5.66 26.53
N GLY A 477 14.19 -6.74 25.95
CA GLY A 477 13.70 -8.10 26.18
C GLY A 477 13.80 -8.53 27.63
N HIS A 478 14.94 -8.26 28.29
CA HIS A 478 15.10 -8.52 29.73
C HIS A 478 14.11 -7.71 30.58
N LEU A 479 13.98 -6.40 30.31
CA LEU A 479 13.04 -5.55 31.07
C LEU A 479 11.59 -6.04 30.96
N ILE A 480 11.20 -6.52 29.77
CA ILE A 480 9.85 -7.05 29.53
C ILE A 480 9.69 -8.41 30.23
N GLN A 481 10.66 -9.32 30.07
CA GLN A 481 10.56 -10.67 30.65
C GLN A 481 10.58 -10.68 32.19
N GLU A 482 11.27 -9.74 32.82
CA GLU A 482 11.36 -9.60 34.29
C GLU A 482 10.12 -8.93 34.89
N ASP A 483 9.25 -8.34 34.07
CA ASP A 483 8.02 -7.70 34.53
C ASP A 483 7.00 -8.77 35.02
N PRO A 484 6.48 -8.69 36.24
CA PRO A 484 5.57 -9.69 36.79
C PRO A 484 4.24 -9.83 36.06
N ARG A 485 3.88 -8.86 35.20
CA ARG A 485 2.69 -8.94 34.33
C ARG A 485 2.88 -9.93 33.18
N VAL A 486 4.13 -10.26 32.80
CA VAL A 486 4.45 -11.09 31.63
C VAL A 486 4.59 -12.55 32.06
N GLN A 487 3.66 -13.37 31.59
CA GLN A 487 3.66 -14.82 31.78
C GLN A 487 3.98 -15.60 30.52
N GLY A 488 3.78 -14.97 29.35
CA GLY A 488 4.05 -15.53 28.05
C GLY A 488 5.54 -15.47 27.67
N ALA A 489 5.90 -16.22 26.62
CA ALA A 489 7.23 -16.16 26.06
C ALA A 489 7.45 -14.82 25.31
N VAL A 490 8.68 -14.31 25.32
CA VAL A 490 9.05 -13.01 24.75
C VAL A 490 10.16 -13.17 23.72
N LEU A 491 9.94 -12.59 22.54
CA LEU A 491 10.95 -12.41 21.50
C LEU A 491 11.10 -10.92 21.20
N VAL A 492 12.33 -10.42 21.27
CA VAL A 492 12.69 -9.08 20.82
C VAL A 492 13.87 -9.20 19.85
N ILE A 493 13.70 -8.71 18.63
CA ILE A 493 14.74 -8.65 17.61
C ILE A 493 14.97 -7.21 17.16
N ASP A 494 16.18 -6.94 16.69
CA ASP A 494 16.56 -5.61 16.21
C ASP A 494 17.21 -5.64 14.82
N GLY A 495 17.57 -4.45 14.32
CA GLY A 495 18.15 -4.30 12.99
C GLY A 495 17.17 -4.47 11.83
N ILE A 496 15.86 -4.50 12.10
CA ILE A 496 14.82 -4.69 11.09
C ILE A 496 13.85 -3.51 11.11
N THR A 497 13.64 -2.93 9.92
CA THR A 497 12.67 -1.85 9.74
C THR A 497 11.39 -2.40 9.15
N LEU A 498 10.27 -2.23 9.86
CA LEU A 498 8.93 -2.66 9.44
C LEU A 498 7.97 -1.48 9.32
N TRP A 499 6.92 -1.68 8.53
CA TRP A 499 5.88 -0.69 8.27
C TRP A 499 4.49 -1.22 8.64
N GLY A 500 3.49 -0.35 8.69
CA GLY A 500 2.14 -0.67 9.15
C GLY A 500 1.34 -1.64 8.28
N PHE A 501 1.87 -2.01 7.12
CA PHE A 501 1.24 -2.98 6.21
C PHE A 501 2.04 -4.26 6.05
N ASP A 502 3.04 -4.45 6.90
CA ASP A 502 3.87 -5.63 6.86
C ASP A 502 3.23 -6.77 7.65
N PHE A 503 3.46 -7.97 7.14
CA PHE A 503 3.30 -9.23 7.83
C PHE A 503 4.65 -9.91 7.85
N ILE A 504 5.00 -10.57 8.96
CA ILE A 504 6.31 -11.22 9.04
C ILE A 504 6.20 -12.70 9.35
N ASP A 505 7.12 -13.46 8.74
CA ASP A 505 7.41 -14.82 9.13
C ASP A 505 8.77 -14.84 9.84
N LEU A 506 8.81 -15.46 11.00
CA LEU A 506 10.01 -15.64 11.80
C LEU A 506 10.51 -17.08 11.64
N GLY A 507 11.72 -17.23 11.12
CA GLY A 507 12.37 -18.52 10.99
C GLY A 507 12.99 -19.01 12.29
N ARG A 508 13.62 -20.20 12.26
CA ARG A 508 14.36 -20.73 13.42
C ARG A 508 15.66 -19.96 13.63
N ILE A 509 16.07 -19.81 14.90
CA ILE A 509 17.35 -19.19 15.25
C ILE A 509 18.49 -19.91 14.54
N ARG A 510 19.39 -19.15 13.95
CA ARG A 510 20.61 -19.65 13.31
C ARG A 510 21.79 -19.60 14.29
N MET A 511 22.39 -20.76 14.52
CA MET A 511 23.61 -20.87 15.30
C MET A 511 24.84 -20.75 14.41
N PRO A 512 25.97 -20.18 14.82
CA PRO A 512 26.23 -19.58 16.15
C PRO A 512 25.85 -18.11 16.25
N SER A 513 25.34 -17.47 15.20
CA SER A 513 25.07 -16.03 15.12
C SER A 513 23.91 -15.57 16.00
N LEU A 514 23.08 -16.46 16.51
CA LEU A 514 21.83 -16.18 17.22
C LEU A 514 20.83 -15.31 16.45
N THR A 515 20.98 -15.19 15.13
CA THR A 515 20.12 -14.40 14.29
C THR A 515 18.82 -15.14 13.94
N VAL A 516 17.73 -14.40 13.82
CA VAL A 516 16.43 -14.90 13.38
C VAL A 516 16.18 -14.43 11.93
N PRO A 517 16.00 -15.35 10.97
CA PRO A 517 15.56 -14.99 9.63
C PRO A 517 14.15 -14.43 9.69
N VAL A 518 13.95 -13.27 9.09
CA VAL A 518 12.64 -12.58 9.03
C VAL A 518 12.26 -12.41 7.57
N THR A 519 11.19 -13.07 7.16
CA THR A 519 10.56 -12.81 5.86
C THR A 519 9.51 -11.74 6.05
N ILE A 520 9.66 -10.63 5.37
CA ILE A 520 8.72 -9.51 5.41
C ILE A 520 7.86 -9.59 4.16
N LYS A 521 6.56 -9.63 4.36
CA LYS A 521 5.54 -9.63 3.33
C LYS A 521 4.77 -8.33 3.47
N SER A 522 5.01 -7.39 2.59
CA SER A 522 4.36 -6.07 2.65
C SER A 522 3.14 -6.07 1.75
N LEU A 523 2.02 -5.60 2.25
CA LEU A 523 0.92 -5.14 1.40
C LEU A 523 1.38 -3.81 0.80
N VAL A 524 2.01 -3.89 -0.38
CA VAL A 524 2.70 -2.73 -0.93
C VAL A 524 1.72 -1.81 -1.59
N PHE A 525 1.76 -0.62 -1.09
CA PHE A 525 1.38 0.55 -1.85
C PHE A 525 2.68 1.24 -2.27
N SER A 526 3.02 1.19 -3.55
CA SER A 526 4.13 1.94 -4.16
C SER A 526 4.04 3.45 -3.89
N GLU A 527 3.10 3.85 -3.08
CA GLU A 527 2.60 5.20 -2.89
C GLU A 527 2.70 5.70 -1.43
N ASP A 528 3.32 4.99 -0.48
CA ASP A 528 3.65 5.64 0.78
C ASP A 528 4.82 6.61 0.56
N PRO A 529 4.55 7.92 0.45
CA PRO A 529 5.58 8.90 0.12
C PRO A 529 6.65 9.01 1.21
N ARG A 530 6.40 8.45 2.39
CA ARG A 530 7.32 8.46 3.54
C ARG A 530 8.35 7.35 3.45
N SER A 531 8.01 6.24 2.78
CA SER A 531 8.95 5.15 2.53
C SER A 531 10.08 5.57 1.57
N HIS A 532 9.81 6.57 0.72
CA HIS A 532 10.76 7.11 -0.26
C HIS A 532 11.62 8.27 0.28
N GLY A 533 11.30 8.80 1.45
CA GLY A 533 11.98 9.99 2.03
C GLY A 533 13.42 9.74 2.48
N LYS A 534 13.94 8.51 2.37
CA LYS A 534 15.35 8.15 2.62
C LYS A 534 15.94 7.16 1.61
N SER A 535 15.19 6.64 0.66
CA SER A 535 15.76 5.87 -0.43
C SER A 535 15.94 6.79 -1.63
N GLU A 536 17.18 7.02 -2.00
CA GLU A 536 17.61 7.79 -3.16
C GLU A 536 17.14 7.16 -4.51
N ALA A 537 16.16 6.28 -4.50
CA ALA A 537 15.61 5.61 -5.68
C ALA A 537 14.87 6.56 -6.63
N SER A 538 14.47 7.76 -6.17
CA SER A 538 13.86 8.77 -7.03
C SER A 538 14.84 9.52 -7.95
N ALA A 539 16.14 9.23 -7.83
CA ALA A 539 17.19 9.87 -8.63
C ALA A 539 17.55 9.09 -9.91
N TRP A 540 16.89 7.97 -10.17
CA TRP A 540 17.15 7.18 -11.38
C TRP A 540 16.17 7.56 -12.49
N HIS A 541 16.68 7.90 -13.66
CA HIS A 541 15.86 8.06 -14.87
C HIS A 541 16.47 7.28 -16.05
N ARG A 542 15.58 6.92 -16.98
CA ARG A 542 15.93 6.14 -18.15
C ARG A 542 16.17 7.08 -19.34
N HIS A 543 17.31 6.97 -20.00
CA HIS A 543 17.57 7.61 -21.28
C HIS A 543 16.87 6.88 -22.43
N GLY A 544 16.70 7.57 -23.55
CA GLY A 544 16.13 7.00 -24.76
C GLY A 544 16.92 5.81 -25.35
N ASP A 545 18.17 5.61 -24.93
CA ASP A 545 19.04 4.48 -25.28
C ASP A 545 18.85 3.27 -24.35
N GLY A 546 17.97 3.36 -23.36
CA GLY A 546 17.69 2.30 -22.41
C GLY A 546 18.59 2.28 -21.16
N SER A 547 19.62 3.14 -21.10
CA SER A 547 20.49 3.23 -19.93
C SER A 547 19.81 3.92 -18.73
N LEU A 548 20.10 3.43 -17.51
CA LEU A 548 19.66 4.02 -16.25
C LEU A 548 20.86 4.67 -15.57
N HIS A 549 20.73 5.95 -15.19
CA HIS A 549 21.73 6.57 -14.33
C HIS A 549 21.10 7.37 -13.19
N ARG A 550 21.90 7.62 -12.15
CA ARG A 550 21.53 8.33 -10.92
C ARG A 550 22.14 9.73 -10.93
N HIS A 551 21.32 10.75 -10.62
CA HIS A 551 21.85 12.07 -10.30
C HIS A 551 22.37 12.08 -8.87
N GLY A 552 23.68 12.32 -8.70
CA GLY A 552 24.26 12.67 -7.39
C GLY A 552 23.88 14.10 -7.01
N PRO A 553 23.98 14.46 -5.70
CA PRO A 553 23.53 15.76 -5.19
C PRO A 553 24.30 16.99 -5.68
N ALA A 554 25.19 16.88 -6.68
CA ALA A 554 26.09 17.93 -7.12
C ALA A 554 26.25 18.07 -8.65
N HIS A 555 25.20 17.89 -9.45
CA HIS A 555 25.25 18.25 -10.86
C HIS A 555 24.07 19.13 -11.25
N HIS A 556 24.25 20.46 -11.16
CA HIS A 556 23.47 21.41 -11.93
C HIS A 556 24.01 21.38 -13.37
N HIS A 557 23.25 20.79 -14.29
CA HIS A 557 23.51 20.94 -15.71
C HIS A 557 23.04 22.33 -16.15
N HIS A 558 23.99 23.22 -16.39
CA HIS A 558 23.76 24.37 -17.26
C HIS A 558 23.69 23.84 -18.70
N HIS A 559 22.53 23.80 -19.29
CA HIS A 559 22.37 23.70 -20.72
C HIS A 559 22.59 25.09 -21.32
N GLU A 560 23.82 25.40 -21.67
CA GLU A 560 24.09 26.43 -22.65
C GLU A 560 23.79 25.83 -24.03
N HIS A 561 22.71 26.26 -24.66
CA HIS A 561 22.45 26.05 -26.06
C HIS A 561 23.23 27.11 -26.84
N GLU A 562 24.44 26.78 -27.27
CA GLU A 562 25.08 27.46 -28.39
C GLU A 562 24.42 26.96 -29.68
N HIS A 563 23.58 27.78 -30.28
CA HIS A 563 23.16 27.66 -31.65
C HIS A 563 24.12 28.50 -32.50
N GLU A 564 25.18 27.88 -33.04
CA GLU A 564 25.86 28.39 -34.22
C GLU A 564 24.99 28.10 -35.44
N HIS A 565 24.38 29.11 -35.99
CA HIS A 565 23.89 29.13 -37.36
C HIS A 565 24.72 30.13 -38.16
N GLU A 566 25.75 29.62 -38.86
CA GLU A 566 26.30 30.28 -40.03
C GLU A 566 25.28 30.16 -41.16
N HIS A 567 24.76 31.28 -41.61
CA HIS A 567 24.27 31.46 -42.98
C HIS A 567 24.73 32.85 -43.48
N GLU A 568 25.80 32.81 -44.29
CA GLU A 568 26.09 33.85 -45.25
C GLU A 568 24.95 33.95 -46.29
N HIS A 569 24.38 35.13 -46.46
CA HIS A 569 23.85 35.62 -47.70
C HIS A 569 23.99 37.14 -47.74
N GLU A 570 24.95 37.60 -48.57
CA GLU A 570 25.02 38.95 -49.12
C GLU A 570 23.74 39.24 -49.90
N HIS A 571 23.15 40.39 -49.71
CA HIS A 571 22.58 41.24 -50.75
C HIS A 571 22.47 42.69 -50.25
N GLU A 572 23.26 43.55 -50.94
CA GLU A 572 23.15 45.00 -51.00
C GLU A 572 21.74 45.44 -51.41
N HIS A 573 21.25 46.53 -50.86
CA HIS A 573 20.76 47.71 -51.53
C HIS A 573 20.23 48.75 -50.53
N GLU A 574 20.88 49.92 -50.53
CA GLU A 574 20.39 51.22 -50.07
C GLU A 574 19.28 51.77 -50.96
N PRO A 575 18.80 53.03 -50.71
CA PRO A 575 18.18 53.65 -49.53
C PRO A 575 16.85 54.36 -49.93
N GLY A 576 16.18 54.95 -48.95
CA GLY A 576 15.26 56.03 -49.31
C GLY A 576 14.05 56.28 -48.40
N HIS A 577 14.13 57.45 -47.77
CA HIS A 577 13.05 58.41 -47.45
C HIS A 577 12.01 58.09 -46.37
N GLU A 578 12.18 58.82 -45.25
CA GLU A 578 11.32 59.98 -44.80
C GLU A 578 9.82 59.66 -44.67
N SER A 579 9.26 59.81 -43.50
CA SER A 579 8.72 60.96 -42.83
C SER A 579 7.43 60.69 -42.06
N HIS A 580 7.43 61.24 -40.86
CA HIS A 580 6.36 61.97 -40.17
C HIS A 580 5.06 61.35 -39.62
N HIS A 581 4.92 61.71 -38.37
CA HIS A 581 3.69 62.06 -37.61
C HIS A 581 2.80 60.87 -37.16
N GLY A 582 2.37 60.75 -35.96
CA GLY A 582 2.15 61.73 -34.90
C GLY A 582 0.85 61.39 -34.20
N HIS A 583 0.84 61.52 -32.89
CA HIS A 583 -0.30 61.71 -31.97
C HIS A 583 -1.33 60.58 -31.82
N SER A 584 -1.54 60.09 -30.63
CA SER A 584 -2.13 60.66 -29.43
C SER A 584 -3.46 59.97 -29.05
N GLN A 585 -3.51 59.52 -27.81
CA GLN A 585 -4.67 59.50 -26.90
C GLN A 585 -5.98 58.82 -27.30
N ARG A 586 -6.37 57.76 -26.68
CA ARG A 586 -7.17 57.72 -25.40
C ARG A 586 -7.23 56.31 -24.87
#